data_51ce450d7d0282cd3133be9161f1ac79
#
_entry.id   51ce450d7d0282cd3133be9161f1ac79
#
_cell.length_a   1.000
_cell.length_b   1.000
_cell.length_c   1.000
_cell.angle_alpha   90.00
_cell.angle_beta   90.00
_cell.angle_gamma   90.00
#
_symmetry.space_group_name_H-M   'P 1'
#
loop_
_entity.id
_entity.type
_entity.pdbx_description
1 polymer ?
#
loop_
_entity_poly.entity_id
_entity_poly.type
_entity_poly.pdbx_seq_one_letter_code
_entity_poly.pdbx_strand_id
1 'polypeptide(L)'
;MVELDHSFTTGRPDDETWDSILDLERLIPCVEGGRVLERTADDSARAEIKVKMGAMSMTFTGTVEVVERDDADHRALMRIKSREAGGQGYANADVTFAVSDGGGTIHTAAQITGKAASMGEGVVVSVLDALIKDFTGKLANI
;
A
#
# COMPACT_ATOMS: atom_id res chain seq x y z
N MET A 1 13.34 -6.66 7.77
CA MET A 1 12.35 -6.42 6.70
C MET A 1 11.15 -7.31 6.92
N VAL A 2 9.96 -6.75 6.82
CA VAL A 2 8.70 -7.48 6.97
C VAL A 2 8.20 -7.85 5.58
N GLU A 3 7.87 -9.14 5.36
CA GLU A 3 7.29 -9.61 4.11
C GLU A 3 5.95 -10.27 4.39
N LEU A 4 4.93 -9.87 3.63
CA LEU A 4 3.56 -10.35 3.78
C LEU A 4 2.95 -10.63 2.41
N ASP A 5 2.15 -11.70 2.34
CA ASP A 5 1.42 -12.07 1.14
C ASP A 5 -0.08 -12.07 1.41
N HIS A 6 -0.83 -11.46 0.49
CA HIS A 6 -2.28 -11.39 0.56
C HIS A 6 -2.88 -11.65 -0.81
N SER A 7 -4.17 -11.93 -0.83
CA SER A 7 -4.94 -12.08 -2.07
C SER A 7 -6.21 -11.24 -1.98
N PHE A 8 -6.76 -10.90 -3.13
CA PHE A 8 -8.00 -10.14 -3.22
C PHE A 8 -8.88 -10.64 -4.37
N THR A 9 -10.16 -10.32 -4.29
CA THR A 9 -11.15 -10.70 -5.30
C THR A 9 -11.97 -9.46 -5.66
N THR A 10 -12.15 -9.19 -6.95
CA THR A 10 -13.01 -8.11 -7.42
C THR A 10 -14.25 -8.63 -8.12
N GLY A 11 -14.18 -9.84 -8.67
CA GLY A 11 -15.26 -10.42 -9.49
C GLY A 11 -15.47 -9.71 -10.81
N ARG A 12 -14.57 -8.80 -11.19
CA ARG A 12 -14.63 -8.03 -12.44
C ARG A 12 -13.57 -8.51 -13.44
N PRO A 13 -13.73 -8.16 -14.74
CA PRO A 13 -12.70 -8.47 -15.71
C PRO A 13 -11.32 -7.98 -15.30
N ASP A 14 -10.29 -8.78 -15.60
CA ASP A 14 -8.93 -8.48 -15.18
C ASP A 14 -8.43 -7.14 -15.72
N ASP A 15 -8.79 -6.76 -16.93
CA ASP A 15 -8.39 -5.46 -17.51
C ASP A 15 -8.96 -4.29 -16.70
N GLU A 16 -10.21 -4.38 -16.27
CA GLU A 16 -10.83 -3.34 -15.44
C GLU A 16 -10.18 -3.25 -14.07
N THR A 17 -9.90 -4.39 -13.46
CA THR A 17 -9.19 -4.44 -12.18
C THR A 17 -7.79 -3.87 -12.30
N TRP A 18 -7.08 -4.22 -13.36
CA TRP A 18 -5.74 -3.72 -13.65
C TRP A 18 -5.71 -2.20 -13.77
N ASP A 19 -6.61 -1.64 -14.58
CA ASP A 19 -6.70 -0.19 -14.78
C ASP A 19 -7.02 0.54 -13.46
N SER A 20 -7.90 -0.04 -12.64
CA SER A 20 -8.28 0.54 -11.35
C SER A 20 -7.11 0.55 -10.36
N ILE A 21 -6.33 -0.52 -10.30
CA ILE A 21 -5.17 -0.63 -9.40
C ILE A 21 -4.09 0.37 -9.80
N LEU A 22 -3.89 0.60 -11.08
CA LEU A 22 -2.89 1.55 -11.57
C LEU A 22 -3.31 3.01 -11.41
N ASP A 23 -4.57 3.27 -11.12
CA ASP A 23 -5.06 4.61 -10.83
C ASP A 23 -4.82 4.92 -9.35
N LEU A 24 -3.73 5.63 -9.06
CA LEU A 24 -3.32 5.92 -7.68
C LEU A 24 -4.34 6.75 -6.91
N GLU A 25 -5.12 7.60 -7.59
CA GLU A 25 -6.17 8.40 -6.95
C GLU A 25 -7.33 7.51 -6.47
N ARG A 26 -7.54 6.37 -7.09
CA ARG A 26 -8.53 5.37 -6.66
C ARG A 26 -7.93 4.38 -5.68
N LEU A 27 -6.69 3.98 -5.88
CA LEU A 27 -6.02 2.96 -5.08
C LEU A 27 -5.69 3.42 -3.67
N ILE A 28 -5.06 4.58 -3.54
CA ILE A 28 -4.57 5.08 -2.24
C ILE A 28 -5.69 5.24 -1.21
N PRO A 29 -6.88 5.78 -1.56
CA PRO A 29 -7.98 5.86 -0.59
C PRO A 29 -8.53 4.52 -0.11
N CYS A 30 -8.20 3.41 -0.78
CA CYS A 30 -8.54 2.07 -0.29
C CYS A 30 -7.73 1.67 0.95
N VAL A 31 -6.61 2.33 1.21
CA VAL A 31 -5.86 2.16 2.45
C VAL A 31 -6.53 3.00 3.53
N GLU A 32 -6.91 2.38 4.65
CA GLU A 32 -7.52 3.11 5.75
C GLU A 32 -6.59 4.20 6.27
N GLY A 33 -7.10 5.43 6.37
CA GLY A 33 -6.31 6.58 6.74
C GLY A 33 -5.43 7.14 5.64
N GLY A 34 -5.46 6.53 4.45
CA GLY A 34 -4.68 6.96 3.30
C GLY A 34 -5.40 8.01 2.47
N ARG A 35 -4.65 8.99 1.98
CA ARG A 35 -5.17 9.99 1.04
C ARG A 35 -4.09 10.49 0.10
N VAL A 36 -4.50 10.89 -1.08
CA VAL A 36 -3.61 11.53 -2.05
C VAL A 36 -3.51 13.02 -1.70
N LEU A 37 -2.28 13.52 -1.58
CA LEU A 37 -2.02 14.93 -1.35
C LEU A 37 -1.84 15.66 -2.68
N GLU A 38 -1.14 15.04 -3.62
CA GLU A 38 -0.84 15.64 -4.92
C GLU A 38 -0.46 14.54 -5.90
N ARG A 39 -0.98 14.64 -7.12
CA ARG A 39 -0.52 13.79 -8.20
C ARG A 39 0.69 14.43 -8.84
N THR A 40 1.84 13.75 -8.81
CA THR A 40 3.11 14.31 -9.28
C THR A 40 3.44 13.91 -10.71
N ALA A 41 2.91 12.77 -11.17
CA ALA A 41 3.03 12.28 -12.54
C ALA A 41 1.95 11.23 -12.78
N ASP A 42 1.87 10.67 -13.99
CA ASP A 42 0.89 9.64 -14.30
C ASP A 42 1.02 8.41 -13.39
N ASP A 43 2.25 8.04 -13.06
CA ASP A 43 2.56 6.85 -12.26
C ASP A 43 3.07 7.18 -10.85
N SER A 44 2.89 8.42 -10.37
CA SER A 44 3.35 8.79 -9.04
C SER A 44 2.46 9.81 -8.36
N ALA A 45 2.42 9.75 -7.04
CA ALA A 45 1.65 10.66 -6.22
C ALA A 45 2.35 10.88 -4.88
N ARG A 46 2.13 12.05 -4.30
CA ARG A 46 2.40 12.28 -2.88
C ARG A 46 1.16 11.88 -2.10
N ALA A 47 1.38 11.17 -1.01
CA ALA A 47 0.31 10.61 -0.20
C ALA A 47 0.62 10.70 1.29
N GLU A 48 -0.44 10.61 2.07
CA GLU A 48 -0.36 10.58 3.53
C GLU A 48 -1.15 9.38 4.01
N ILE A 49 -0.64 8.70 5.04
CA ILE A 49 -1.39 7.68 5.75
C ILE A 49 -1.34 7.94 7.25
N LYS A 50 -2.49 7.85 7.90
CA LYS A 50 -2.63 7.92 9.35
C LYS A 50 -2.83 6.52 9.89
N VAL A 51 -1.92 6.06 10.73
CA VAL A 51 -1.91 4.70 11.26
C VAL A 51 -2.10 4.74 12.77
N LYS A 52 -3.05 3.95 13.25
CA LYS A 52 -3.24 3.75 14.69
C LYS A 52 -2.46 2.51 15.14
N MET A 53 -1.61 2.68 16.14
CA MET A 53 -0.81 1.61 16.73
C MET A 53 -1.05 1.61 18.24
N GLY A 54 -2.03 0.82 18.68
CA GLY A 54 -2.47 0.84 20.08
C GLY A 54 -3.09 2.19 20.45
N ALA A 55 -2.57 2.82 21.50
CA ALA A 55 -3.02 4.15 21.94
C ALA A 55 -2.38 5.29 21.12
N MET A 56 -1.42 4.97 20.24
CA MET A 56 -0.69 5.98 19.46
C MET A 56 -1.26 6.10 18.05
N SER A 57 -1.21 7.31 17.52
CA SER A 57 -1.47 7.57 16.10
C SER A 57 -0.23 8.18 15.47
N MET A 58 0.14 7.68 14.29
CA MET A 58 1.29 8.18 13.55
C MET A 58 0.85 8.55 12.14
N THR A 59 1.43 9.62 11.63
CA THR A 59 1.19 10.07 10.26
C THR A 59 2.47 9.91 9.46
N PHE A 60 2.37 9.21 8.35
CA PHE A 60 3.47 9.06 7.39
C PHE A 60 3.13 9.79 6.11
N THR A 61 4.07 10.55 5.61
CA THR A 61 3.92 11.32 4.37
C THR A 61 5.05 11.00 3.42
N GLY A 62 4.73 10.78 2.16
CA GLY A 62 5.76 10.45 1.18
C GLY A 62 5.21 10.26 -0.21
N THR A 63 5.86 9.38 -0.96
CA THR A 63 5.55 9.14 -2.37
C THR A 63 5.17 7.69 -2.61
N VAL A 64 4.24 7.50 -3.55
CA VAL A 64 3.89 6.20 -4.12
C VAL A 64 4.17 6.29 -5.60
N GLU A 65 4.95 5.34 -6.13
CA GLU A 65 5.34 5.34 -7.53
C GLU A 65 5.23 3.93 -8.12
N VAL A 66 4.65 3.82 -9.31
CA VAL A 66 4.70 2.59 -10.09
C VAL A 66 6.05 2.55 -10.78
N VAL A 67 6.96 1.70 -10.29
CA VAL A 67 8.34 1.63 -10.80
C VAL A 67 8.54 0.56 -11.86
N GLU A 68 7.68 -0.46 -11.86
CA GLU A 68 7.68 -1.50 -12.89
C GLU A 68 6.24 -1.84 -13.24
N ARG A 69 5.99 -2.09 -14.51
CA ARG A 69 4.66 -2.35 -15.03
C ARG A 69 4.73 -3.31 -16.21
N ASP A 70 4.03 -4.42 -16.11
CA ASP A 70 3.89 -5.40 -17.20
C ASP A 70 2.40 -5.53 -17.52
N ASP A 71 1.96 -4.84 -18.57
CA ASP A 71 0.55 -4.83 -18.97
C ASP A 71 0.08 -6.17 -19.55
N ALA A 72 1.00 -6.97 -20.10
CA ALA A 72 0.66 -8.27 -20.67
C ALA A 72 0.35 -9.30 -19.57
N ASP A 73 1.17 -9.33 -18.52
CA ASP A 73 1.03 -10.26 -17.39
C ASP A 73 0.25 -9.67 -16.22
N HIS A 74 -0.20 -8.41 -16.32
CA HIS A 74 -0.88 -7.70 -15.25
C HIS A 74 -0.12 -7.74 -13.93
N ARG A 75 1.16 -7.37 -13.97
CA ARG A 75 2.02 -7.27 -12.80
C ARG A 75 2.59 -5.87 -12.69
N ALA A 76 2.59 -5.34 -11.48
CA ALA A 76 3.17 -4.02 -11.21
C ALA A 76 3.91 -4.03 -9.89
N LEU A 77 5.04 -3.30 -9.84
CA LEU A 77 5.76 -3.02 -8.62
C LEU A 77 5.57 -1.56 -8.27
N MET A 78 5.02 -1.31 -7.09
CA MET A 78 4.87 0.04 -6.54
C MET A 78 5.86 0.23 -5.41
N ARG A 79 6.53 1.37 -5.41
CA ARG A 79 7.47 1.73 -4.35
C ARG A 79 6.91 2.87 -3.52
N ILE A 80 6.91 2.65 -2.21
CA ILE A 80 6.44 3.62 -1.23
C ILE A 80 7.63 4.07 -0.41
N LYS A 81 7.85 5.38 -0.34
CA LYS A 81 8.86 5.99 0.52
C LYS A 81 8.18 7.04 1.35
N SER A 82 8.20 6.88 2.67
CA SER A 82 7.52 7.80 3.55
C SER A 82 8.31 8.08 4.82
N ARG A 83 8.04 9.23 5.42
CA ARG A 83 8.60 9.63 6.70
C ARG A 83 7.49 9.94 7.67
N GLU A 84 7.72 9.63 8.94
CA GLU A 84 6.81 10.02 10.02
C GLU A 84 6.84 11.55 10.15
N ALA A 85 5.66 12.16 10.33
CA ALA A 85 5.51 13.62 10.31
C ALA A 85 6.30 14.33 11.41
N GLY A 86 6.51 13.69 12.54
CA GLY A 86 7.31 14.23 13.64
C GLY A 86 8.82 13.98 13.51
N GLY A 87 9.27 13.39 12.41
CA GLY A 87 10.68 13.06 12.22
C GLY A 87 11.16 11.83 12.98
N GLN A 88 10.26 10.96 13.42
CA GLN A 88 10.53 9.80 14.26
C GLN A 88 10.73 8.51 13.47
N GLY A 89 11.27 8.59 12.26
CA GLY A 89 11.60 7.44 11.45
C GLY A 89 10.92 7.44 10.09
N TYR A 90 11.02 6.30 9.39
CA TYR A 90 10.44 6.14 8.06
C TYR A 90 9.75 4.78 7.91
N ALA A 91 8.87 4.69 6.91
CA ALA A 91 8.25 3.45 6.47
C ALA A 91 8.35 3.38 4.95
N ASN A 92 9.13 2.42 4.46
CA ASN A 92 9.32 2.20 3.03
C ASN A 92 8.82 0.80 2.68
N ALA A 93 8.21 0.66 1.50
CA ALA A 93 7.72 -0.64 1.06
C ALA A 93 7.81 -0.78 -0.45
N ASP A 94 8.06 -2.01 -0.89
CA ASP A 94 7.85 -2.44 -2.27
C ASP A 94 6.64 -3.35 -2.27
N VAL A 95 5.63 -3.00 -3.06
CA VAL A 95 4.36 -3.73 -3.14
C VAL A 95 4.18 -4.23 -4.57
N THR A 96 4.11 -5.54 -4.72
CA THR A 96 3.89 -6.18 -6.02
C THR A 96 2.45 -6.63 -6.14
N PHE A 97 1.76 -6.16 -7.17
CA PHE A 97 0.43 -6.59 -7.54
C PHE A 97 0.50 -7.53 -8.73
N ALA A 98 -0.28 -8.61 -8.69
CA ALA A 98 -0.51 -9.47 -9.84
C ALA A 98 -2.00 -9.72 -9.96
N VAL A 99 -2.59 -9.39 -11.12
CA VAL A 99 -4.03 -9.52 -11.38
C VAL A 99 -4.28 -10.73 -12.25
N SER A 100 -5.20 -11.59 -11.82
CA SER A 100 -5.63 -12.78 -12.57
C SER A 100 -6.94 -13.34 -12.00
N ASP A 101 -7.72 -13.98 -12.85
CA ASP A 101 -8.88 -14.79 -12.46
C ASP A 101 -9.89 -14.08 -11.56
N GLY A 102 -10.19 -12.81 -11.85
CA GLY A 102 -11.18 -12.03 -11.11
C GLY A 102 -10.69 -11.48 -9.78
N GLY A 103 -9.38 -11.43 -9.59
CA GLY A 103 -8.76 -10.89 -8.39
C GLY A 103 -7.26 -10.77 -8.56
N GLY A 104 -6.51 -11.16 -7.54
CA GLY A 104 -5.06 -11.11 -7.63
C GLY A 104 -4.35 -11.35 -6.31
N THR A 105 -3.06 -11.09 -6.33
CA THR A 105 -2.18 -11.22 -5.17
C THR A 105 -1.43 -9.93 -4.92
N ILE A 106 -1.07 -9.73 -3.65
CA ILE A 106 -0.25 -8.61 -3.20
C ILE A 106 0.89 -9.16 -2.38
N HIS A 107 2.12 -8.85 -2.79
CA HIS A 107 3.31 -9.15 -2.00
C HIS A 107 3.89 -7.84 -1.50
N THR A 108 4.04 -7.71 -0.19
CA THR A 108 4.58 -6.51 0.45
C THR A 108 5.90 -6.83 1.13
N ALA A 109 6.93 -6.04 0.81
CA ALA A 109 8.21 -6.06 1.51
C ALA A 109 8.42 -4.67 2.10
N ALA A 110 8.37 -4.57 3.43
CA ALA A 110 8.38 -3.28 4.13
C ALA A 110 9.55 -3.17 5.11
N GLN A 111 10.10 -1.97 5.20
CA GLN A 111 11.11 -1.60 6.19
C GLN A 111 10.61 -0.40 6.98
N ILE A 112 10.54 -0.57 8.28
CA ILE A 112 10.01 0.44 9.20
C ILE A 112 11.05 0.71 10.27
N THR A 113 11.33 1.99 10.52
CA THR A 113 12.30 2.42 11.52
C THR A 113 11.71 3.47 12.45
N GLY A 114 12.43 3.76 13.51
CA GLY A 114 12.08 4.82 14.45
C GLY A 114 11.04 4.40 15.46
N LYS A 115 10.14 5.31 15.79
CA LYS A 115 9.17 5.14 16.88
C LYS A 115 8.23 3.94 16.66
N ALA A 116 7.76 3.74 15.44
CA ALA A 116 6.90 2.60 15.12
C ALA A 116 7.64 1.27 15.33
N ALA A 117 8.88 1.18 14.87
CA ALA A 117 9.69 -0.02 15.02
C ALA A 117 10.00 -0.34 16.49
N SER A 118 10.06 0.67 17.35
CA SER A 118 10.34 0.50 18.78
C SER A 118 9.24 -0.25 19.53
N MET A 119 8.06 -0.39 18.94
CA MET A 119 6.95 -1.16 19.52
C MET A 119 7.16 -2.67 19.38
N GLY A 120 8.15 -3.09 18.62
CA GLY A 120 8.48 -4.50 18.40
C GLY A 120 7.98 -5.01 17.04
N GLU A 121 8.72 -5.95 16.47
CA GLU A 121 8.40 -6.51 15.15
C GLU A 121 7.01 -7.16 15.12
N GLY A 122 6.62 -7.87 16.18
CA GLY A 122 5.31 -8.50 16.24
C GLY A 122 4.15 -7.50 16.14
N VAL A 123 4.28 -6.34 16.78
CA VAL A 123 3.27 -5.27 16.67
C VAL A 123 3.24 -4.69 15.26
N VAL A 124 4.40 -4.42 14.69
CA VAL A 124 4.51 -3.88 13.33
C VAL A 124 3.87 -4.84 12.32
N VAL A 125 4.18 -6.12 12.39
CA VAL A 125 3.60 -7.15 11.51
C VAL A 125 2.08 -7.19 11.66
N SER A 126 1.57 -7.19 12.89
CA SER A 126 0.12 -7.22 13.13
C SER A 126 -0.59 -6.01 12.55
N VAL A 127 -0.02 -4.83 12.69
CA VAL A 127 -0.61 -3.60 12.15
C VAL A 127 -0.61 -3.61 10.63
N LEU A 128 0.52 -3.98 10.01
CA LEU A 128 0.61 -4.07 8.56
C LEU A 128 -0.35 -5.12 7.99
N ASP A 129 -0.41 -6.29 8.61
CA ASP A 129 -1.31 -7.35 8.15
C ASP A 129 -2.78 -6.89 8.22
N ALA A 130 -3.18 -6.22 9.29
CA ALA A 130 -4.53 -5.70 9.44
C ALA A 130 -4.84 -4.61 8.39
N LEU A 131 -3.89 -3.70 8.13
CA LEU A 131 -4.05 -2.67 7.10
C LEU A 131 -4.23 -3.28 5.71
N ILE A 132 -3.43 -4.29 5.37
CA ILE A 132 -3.49 -4.91 4.05
C ILE A 132 -4.76 -5.74 3.90
N LYS A 133 -5.20 -6.43 4.93
CA LYS A 133 -6.48 -7.17 4.92
C LYS A 133 -7.67 -6.24 4.69
N ASP A 134 -7.70 -5.10 5.38
CA ASP A 134 -8.73 -4.09 5.17
C ASP A 134 -8.67 -3.55 3.74
N PHE A 135 -7.47 -3.28 3.25
CA PHE A 135 -7.23 -2.82 1.89
C PHE A 135 -7.75 -3.82 0.85
N THR A 136 -7.46 -5.12 1.02
CA THR A 136 -7.96 -6.16 0.09
C THR A 136 -9.48 -6.21 0.05
N GLY A 137 -10.13 -6.00 1.20
CA GLY A 137 -11.59 -5.93 1.25
C GLY A 137 -12.14 -4.74 0.45
N LYS A 138 -11.47 -3.60 0.50
CA LYS A 138 -11.87 -2.40 -0.25
C LYS A 138 -11.57 -2.52 -1.75
N LEU A 139 -10.57 -3.29 -2.14
CA LEU A 139 -10.27 -3.56 -3.54
C LEU A 139 -11.43 -4.29 -4.24
N ALA A 140 -12.25 -5.02 -3.52
CA ALA A 140 -13.42 -5.69 -4.08
C ALA A 140 -14.37 -4.70 -4.77
N ASN A 141 -14.34 -3.43 -4.38
CA ASN A 141 -15.22 -2.37 -4.90
C ASN A 141 -14.45 -1.27 -5.64
N ILE A 142 -13.19 -1.48 -5.92
CA ILE A 142 -12.38 -0.48 -6.62
C ILE A 142 -12.87 -0.23 -8.10
#